data_39fa3a782969b3e9ec5f28729e9471f2
#
_entry.id   39fa3a782969b3e9ec5f28729e9471f2
#
_cell.length_a   1.000
_cell.length_b   1.000
_cell.length_c   1.000
_cell.angle_alpha   90.00
_cell.angle_beta   90.00
_cell.angle_gamma   90.00
#
_symmetry.space_group_name_H-M   'P 1'
#
loop_
_entity.id
_entity.type
_entity.pdbx_description
1 polymer ?
#
loop_
_entity_poly.entity_id
_entity_poly.type
_entity_poly.pdbx_seq_one_letter_code
_entity_poly.pdbx_strand_id
1 'polypeptide(L)'
;KVLKSALGGVLFIDEAYTLYSKSENDYGVEAIETILKFMEDNRGNIMIIFAGYPKEMDELMSINPGLESRIKNEIIFDDYSINELCLIGKKLLHEYEFNENVYDDKLKKVFEKQRINSNARFVRNFNDEIIKNQSNRLFDEDIIESEFNIIRDTDITNI
;
A
#
# COMPACT_ATOMS: atom_id res chain seq x y z
N LYS A 1 -14.75 -21.91 5.49
CA LYS A 1 -13.59 -22.26 6.35
C LYS A 1 -12.92 -21.00 6.88
N VAL A 2 -12.52 -20.05 6.03
CA VAL A 2 -11.84 -18.80 6.41
C VAL A 2 -12.62 -17.98 7.44
N LEU A 3 -13.92 -17.73 7.23
CA LEU A 3 -14.75 -16.99 8.17
C LEU A 3 -14.73 -17.59 9.58
N LYS A 4 -14.82 -18.92 9.69
CA LYS A 4 -14.82 -19.60 10.99
C LYS A 4 -13.47 -19.54 11.70
N SER A 5 -12.36 -19.50 10.95
CA SER A 5 -11.03 -19.37 11.56
C SER A 5 -10.74 -17.96 12.06
N ALA A 6 -11.52 -16.96 11.66
CA ALA A 6 -11.38 -15.58 12.09
C ALA A 6 -12.25 -15.22 13.33
N LEU A 7 -13.03 -16.19 13.86
CA LEU A 7 -13.82 -15.96 15.07
C LEU A 7 -12.93 -15.59 16.26
N GLY A 8 -13.35 -14.61 17.02
CA GLY A 8 -12.59 -14.04 18.14
C GLY A 8 -11.49 -13.06 17.72
N GLY A 9 -11.38 -12.74 16.42
CA GLY A 9 -10.34 -11.88 15.87
C GLY A 9 -10.83 -10.94 14.77
N VAL A 10 -9.94 -10.66 13.83
CA VAL A 10 -10.17 -9.74 12.71
C VAL A 10 -10.00 -10.48 11.39
N LEU A 11 -10.96 -10.34 10.48
CA LEU A 11 -10.85 -10.72 9.09
C LEU A 11 -10.61 -9.46 8.25
N PHE A 12 -9.42 -9.36 7.67
CA PHE A 12 -9.07 -8.30 6.72
C PHE A 12 -9.24 -8.80 5.30
N ILE A 13 -10.02 -8.10 4.49
CA ILE A 13 -10.29 -8.42 3.09
C ILE A 13 -9.74 -7.27 2.26
N ASP A 14 -8.58 -7.50 1.66
CA ASP A 14 -7.94 -6.52 0.77
C ASP A 14 -8.56 -6.61 -0.62
N GLU A 15 -8.62 -5.46 -1.32
CA GLU A 15 -9.27 -5.32 -2.63
C GLU A 15 -10.67 -5.97 -2.66
N ALA A 16 -11.46 -5.69 -1.61
CA ALA A 16 -12.74 -6.37 -1.37
C ALA A 16 -13.74 -6.26 -2.53
N TYR A 17 -13.63 -5.24 -3.37
CA TYR A 17 -14.41 -5.11 -4.60
C TYR A 17 -14.18 -6.27 -5.59
N THR A 18 -13.07 -7.01 -5.47
CA THR A 18 -12.81 -8.21 -6.30
C THR A 18 -13.69 -9.40 -5.93
N LEU A 19 -14.36 -9.35 -4.77
CA LEU A 19 -15.38 -10.33 -4.41
C LEU A 19 -16.59 -10.30 -5.35
N TYR A 20 -16.75 -9.21 -6.12
CA TYR A 20 -17.82 -9.08 -7.09
C TYR A 20 -17.25 -8.88 -8.49
N SER A 21 -17.61 -9.76 -9.41
CA SER A 21 -17.35 -9.58 -10.83
C SER A 21 -18.68 -9.55 -11.60
N LYS A 22 -18.76 -8.74 -12.66
CA LYS A 22 -19.99 -8.58 -13.47
C LYS A 22 -20.21 -9.77 -14.44
N SER A 23 -19.68 -10.97 -14.15
CA SER A 23 -19.81 -12.14 -15.03
C SER A 23 -21.03 -13.00 -14.67
N GLU A 24 -21.67 -13.63 -15.67
CA GLU A 24 -22.88 -14.46 -15.50
C GLU A 24 -22.68 -15.70 -14.58
N ASN A 25 -21.43 -16.09 -14.28
CA ASN A 25 -21.11 -17.21 -13.39
C ASN A 25 -20.42 -16.70 -12.10
N ASP A 26 -20.85 -15.55 -11.59
CA ASP A 26 -20.19 -14.93 -10.45
C ASP A 26 -20.68 -15.47 -9.10
N TYR A 27 -19.82 -16.23 -8.44
CA TYR A 27 -20.02 -16.64 -7.04
C TYR A 27 -19.82 -15.47 -6.04
N GLY A 28 -19.51 -14.27 -6.51
CA GLY A 28 -19.24 -13.11 -5.67
C GLY A 28 -20.45 -12.65 -4.87
N VAL A 29 -21.63 -12.64 -5.48
CA VAL A 29 -22.88 -12.31 -4.78
C VAL A 29 -23.12 -13.30 -3.65
N GLU A 30 -22.98 -14.60 -3.91
CA GLU A 30 -23.13 -15.65 -2.90
C GLU A 30 -22.07 -15.52 -1.78
N ALA A 31 -20.84 -15.16 -2.13
CA ALA A 31 -19.77 -14.91 -1.16
C ALA A 31 -20.11 -13.72 -0.25
N ILE A 32 -20.58 -12.60 -0.82
CA ILE A 32 -21.00 -11.41 -0.07
C ILE A 32 -22.16 -11.75 0.86
N GLU A 33 -23.18 -12.43 0.37
CA GLU A 33 -24.34 -12.87 1.18
C GLU A 33 -23.91 -13.79 2.34
N THR A 34 -22.96 -14.70 2.06
CA THR A 34 -22.39 -15.58 3.07
C THR A 34 -21.65 -14.77 4.15
N ILE A 35 -20.86 -13.76 3.76
CA ILE A 35 -20.16 -12.87 4.69
C ILE A 35 -21.18 -12.09 5.54
N LEU A 36 -22.18 -11.49 4.89
CA LEU A 36 -23.22 -10.71 5.58
C LEU A 36 -24.00 -11.54 6.61
N LYS A 37 -24.37 -12.76 6.24
CA LYS A 37 -25.03 -13.69 7.16
C LYS A 37 -24.11 -14.05 8.32
N PHE A 38 -22.84 -14.34 8.03
CA PHE A 38 -21.86 -14.67 9.06
C PHE A 38 -21.61 -13.51 10.03
N MET A 39 -21.57 -12.27 9.54
CA MET A 39 -21.48 -11.06 10.38
C MET A 39 -22.65 -10.95 11.35
N GLU A 40 -23.87 -11.23 10.88
CA GLU A 40 -25.06 -11.18 11.70
C GLU A 40 -25.09 -12.28 12.78
N ASP A 41 -24.79 -13.52 12.38
CA ASP A 41 -24.80 -14.70 13.25
C ASP A 41 -23.70 -14.64 14.33
N ASN A 42 -22.61 -13.88 14.10
CA ASN A 42 -21.44 -13.80 14.98
C ASN A 42 -21.16 -12.37 15.47
N ARG A 43 -22.19 -11.57 15.61
CA ARG A 43 -22.11 -10.17 16.04
C ARG A 43 -21.35 -10.06 17.38
N GLY A 44 -20.31 -9.22 17.42
CA GLY A 44 -19.46 -9.03 18.60
C GLY A 44 -18.36 -10.09 18.78
N ASN A 45 -18.32 -11.12 17.94
CA ASN A 45 -17.30 -12.19 17.99
C ASN A 45 -16.35 -12.19 16.80
N ILE A 46 -16.53 -11.26 15.87
CA ILE A 46 -15.61 -11.03 14.74
C ILE A 46 -15.65 -9.57 14.36
N MET A 47 -14.50 -9.04 13.96
CA MET A 47 -14.38 -7.78 13.22
C MET A 47 -14.05 -8.08 11.76
N ILE A 48 -14.76 -7.47 10.83
CA ILE A 48 -14.42 -7.57 9.39
C ILE A 48 -14.06 -6.19 8.87
N ILE A 49 -12.92 -6.12 8.20
CA ILE A 49 -12.41 -4.90 7.55
C ILE A 49 -12.37 -5.17 6.05
N PHE A 50 -13.10 -4.38 5.30
CA PHE A 50 -13.04 -4.36 3.84
C PHE A 50 -12.13 -3.20 3.43
N ALA A 51 -11.10 -3.48 2.65
CA ALA A 51 -10.19 -2.47 2.12
C ALA A 51 -10.23 -2.45 0.60
N GLY A 52 -10.05 -1.28 0.01
CA GLY A 52 -10.03 -1.12 -1.44
C GLY A 52 -9.99 0.35 -1.85
N TYR A 53 -9.97 0.62 -3.14
CA TYR A 53 -10.03 1.97 -3.66
C TYR A 53 -11.44 2.56 -3.48
N PRO A 54 -11.56 3.86 -3.13
CA PRO A 54 -12.85 4.46 -2.78
C PRO A 54 -13.95 4.24 -3.81
N LYS A 55 -13.66 4.52 -5.08
CA LYS A 55 -14.64 4.37 -6.16
C LYS A 55 -15.15 2.94 -6.33
N GLU A 56 -14.25 1.97 -6.31
CA GLU A 56 -14.56 0.55 -6.44
C GLU A 56 -15.30 0.03 -5.20
N MET A 57 -14.97 0.57 -4.01
CA MET A 57 -15.68 0.26 -2.77
C MET A 57 -17.09 0.84 -2.78
N ASP A 58 -17.30 2.06 -3.28
CA ASP A 58 -18.65 2.64 -3.45
C ASP A 58 -19.50 1.78 -4.39
N GLU A 59 -18.92 1.30 -5.48
CA GLU A 59 -19.61 0.36 -6.40
C GLU A 59 -20.00 -0.93 -5.65
N LEU A 60 -19.08 -1.54 -4.90
CA LEU A 60 -19.35 -2.74 -4.10
C LEU A 60 -20.49 -2.51 -3.09
N MET A 61 -20.47 -1.39 -2.38
CA MET A 61 -21.49 -1.04 -1.37
C MET A 61 -22.88 -0.87 -2.01
N SER A 62 -22.93 -0.30 -3.24
CA SER A 62 -24.18 -0.08 -3.97
C SER A 62 -24.87 -1.36 -4.46
N ILE A 63 -24.12 -2.46 -4.63
CA ILE A 63 -24.64 -3.72 -5.17
C ILE A 63 -25.57 -4.41 -4.17
N ASN A 64 -25.28 -4.32 -2.88
CA ASN A 64 -26.04 -5.00 -1.87
C ASN A 64 -26.35 -4.07 -0.69
N PRO A 65 -27.62 -3.64 -0.53
CA PRO A 65 -28.05 -2.79 0.59
C PRO A 65 -27.72 -3.37 1.98
N GLY A 66 -27.51 -4.70 2.05
CA GLY A 66 -27.07 -5.37 3.27
C GLY A 66 -25.65 -5.01 3.69
N LEU A 67 -24.75 -4.69 2.76
CA LEU A 67 -23.40 -4.19 3.07
C LEU A 67 -23.48 -2.83 3.74
N GLU A 68 -24.14 -1.88 3.11
CA GLU A 68 -24.28 -0.50 3.61
C GLU A 68 -24.89 -0.47 5.02
N SER A 69 -25.90 -1.32 5.28
CA SER A 69 -26.56 -1.38 6.59
C SER A 69 -25.68 -1.94 7.72
N ARG A 70 -24.65 -2.71 7.40
CA ARG A 70 -23.77 -3.42 8.36
C ARG A 70 -22.39 -2.80 8.49
N ILE A 71 -21.87 -2.20 7.43
CA ILE A 71 -20.59 -1.49 7.43
C ILE A 71 -20.88 -0.02 7.77
N LYS A 72 -20.71 0.34 9.04
CA LYS A 72 -21.07 1.67 9.56
C LYS A 72 -19.90 2.63 9.65
N ASN A 73 -18.69 2.10 9.64
CA ASN A 73 -17.48 2.89 9.84
C ASN A 73 -16.67 2.87 8.55
N GLU A 74 -16.39 4.04 8.05
CA GLU A 74 -15.50 4.26 6.91
C GLU A 74 -14.25 5.01 7.40
N ILE A 75 -13.09 4.59 6.94
CA ILE A 75 -11.81 5.23 7.21
C ILE A 75 -11.17 5.52 5.86
N ILE A 76 -11.02 6.79 5.55
CA ILE A 76 -10.38 7.24 4.31
C ILE A 76 -8.91 7.55 4.61
N PHE A 77 -8.02 7.03 3.79
CA PHE A 77 -6.60 7.36 3.78
C PHE A 77 -6.34 8.28 2.61
N ASP A 78 -6.11 9.56 2.89
CA ASP A 78 -5.78 10.55 1.89
C ASP A 78 -4.40 10.26 1.26
N ASP A 79 -4.21 10.74 0.03
CA ASP A 79 -2.92 10.70 -0.63
C ASP A 79 -1.90 11.57 0.12
N TYR A 80 -0.67 11.09 0.23
CA TYR A 80 0.42 11.87 0.80
C TYR A 80 0.82 13.02 -0.12
N SER A 81 1.06 14.18 0.47
CA SER A 81 1.74 15.27 -0.21
C SER A 81 3.19 14.89 -0.56
N ILE A 82 3.77 15.56 -1.56
CA ILE A 82 5.17 15.29 -1.95
C ILE A 82 6.15 15.49 -0.79
N ASN A 83 5.90 16.42 0.11
CA ASN A 83 6.75 16.63 1.28
C ASN A 83 6.66 15.48 2.28
N GLU A 84 5.47 14.91 2.48
CA GLU A 84 5.28 13.71 3.30
C GLU A 84 5.95 12.50 2.66
N LEU A 85 5.86 12.36 1.34
CA LEU A 85 6.57 11.30 0.61
C LEU A 85 8.09 11.42 0.78
N CYS A 86 8.67 12.63 0.75
CA CYS A 86 10.08 12.84 1.06
C CYS A 86 10.42 12.39 2.49
N LEU A 87 9.59 12.74 3.47
CA LEU A 87 9.80 12.33 4.87
C LEU A 87 9.72 10.81 5.04
N ILE A 88 8.75 10.17 4.39
CA ILE A 88 8.60 8.71 4.40
C ILE A 88 9.84 8.04 3.82
N GLY A 89 10.33 8.55 2.68
CA GLY A 89 11.48 7.98 2.01
C GLY A 89 12.77 8.09 2.84
N LYS A 90 13.03 9.26 3.42
CA LYS A 90 14.16 9.46 4.32
C LYS A 90 14.08 8.56 5.56
N LYS A 91 12.90 8.39 6.11
CA LYS A 91 12.69 7.48 7.24
C LYS A 91 12.95 6.00 6.89
N LEU A 92 12.63 5.58 5.67
CA LEU A 92 12.94 4.23 5.19
C LEU A 92 14.44 4.00 4.98
N LEU A 93 15.22 5.07 4.72
CA LEU A 93 16.67 5.05 4.56
C LEU A 93 17.43 5.43 5.85
N HIS A 94 16.82 5.28 7.02
CA HIS A 94 17.38 5.74 8.31
C HIS A 94 18.72 5.11 8.71
N GLU A 95 19.07 3.97 8.11
CA GLU A 95 20.35 3.28 8.33
C GLU A 95 21.47 3.80 7.40
N TYR A 96 21.12 4.67 6.44
CA TYR A 96 22.05 5.22 5.46
C TYR A 96 22.35 6.68 5.71
N GLU A 97 23.59 7.07 5.41
CA GLU A 97 24.03 8.47 5.37
C GLU A 97 23.96 8.97 3.94
N PHE A 98 23.25 10.07 3.68
CA PHE A 98 23.07 10.64 2.35
C PHE A 98 22.73 12.13 2.39
N ASN A 99 22.82 12.80 1.24
CA ASN A 99 22.44 14.19 1.08
C ASN A 99 20.92 14.33 0.92
N GLU A 100 20.24 14.71 2.00
CA GLU A 100 18.79 14.85 2.01
C GLU A 100 18.25 15.85 0.97
N ASN A 101 18.99 16.93 0.67
CA ASN A 101 18.55 17.90 -0.32
C ASN A 101 18.55 17.32 -1.74
N VAL A 102 19.60 16.55 -2.09
CA VAL A 102 19.70 15.87 -3.39
C VAL A 102 18.59 14.82 -3.51
N TYR A 103 18.32 14.11 -2.42
CA TYR A 103 17.23 13.15 -2.34
C TYR A 103 15.86 13.80 -2.60
N ASP A 104 15.53 14.87 -1.84
CA ASP A 104 14.25 15.55 -1.95
C ASP A 104 14.04 16.15 -3.35
N ASP A 105 15.07 16.78 -3.93
CA ASP A 105 15.02 17.36 -5.28
C ASP A 105 14.79 16.30 -6.35
N LYS A 106 15.46 15.15 -6.24
CA LYS A 106 15.32 14.07 -7.22
C LYS A 106 13.97 13.39 -7.11
N LEU A 107 13.51 13.07 -5.90
CA LEU A 107 12.20 12.46 -5.66
C LEU A 107 11.07 13.35 -6.23
N LYS A 108 11.10 14.65 -5.96
CA LYS A 108 10.13 15.61 -6.50
C LYS A 108 10.10 15.62 -8.02
N LYS A 109 11.25 15.68 -8.66
CA LYS A 109 11.38 15.66 -10.13
C LYS A 109 10.81 14.39 -10.76
N VAL A 110 11.10 13.22 -10.16
CA VAL A 110 10.61 11.94 -10.65
C VAL A 110 9.09 11.84 -10.45
N PHE A 111 8.59 12.25 -9.29
CA PHE A 111 7.16 12.27 -8.97
C PHE A 111 6.35 13.12 -9.96
N GLU A 112 6.80 14.35 -10.23
CA GLU A 112 6.15 15.26 -11.17
C GLU A 112 6.13 14.70 -12.60
N LYS A 113 7.24 14.08 -13.04
CA LYS A 113 7.39 13.55 -14.39
C LYS A 113 6.47 12.34 -14.65
N GLN A 114 6.28 11.48 -13.67
CA GLN A 114 5.60 10.20 -13.85
C GLN A 114 4.08 10.24 -13.54
N ARG A 115 3.54 11.35 -13.01
CA ARG A 115 2.13 11.47 -12.58
C ARG A 115 1.67 10.28 -11.74
N ILE A 116 2.44 9.94 -10.72
CA ILE A 116 2.32 8.69 -9.98
C ILE A 116 1.19 8.78 -8.95
N ASN A 117 0.31 7.78 -8.91
CA ASN A 117 -0.76 7.64 -7.93
C ASN A 117 -0.46 6.56 -6.86
N SER A 118 0.79 6.09 -6.75
CA SER A 118 1.12 4.94 -5.90
C SER A 118 1.71 5.29 -4.53
N ASN A 119 1.63 6.55 -4.11
CA ASN A 119 1.96 7.00 -2.75
C ASN A 119 3.28 6.42 -2.18
N ALA A 120 3.24 5.86 -0.97
CA ALA A 120 4.42 5.30 -0.30
C ALA A 120 5.04 4.10 -1.04
N ARG A 121 4.30 3.39 -1.91
CA ARG A 121 4.85 2.33 -2.76
C ARG A 121 5.84 2.90 -3.78
N PHE A 122 5.53 4.06 -4.36
CA PHE A 122 6.45 4.77 -5.23
C PHE A 122 7.75 5.10 -4.53
N VAL A 123 7.67 5.64 -3.31
CA VAL A 123 8.85 6.00 -2.52
C VAL A 123 9.70 4.78 -2.19
N ARG A 124 9.08 3.65 -1.85
CA ARG A 124 9.81 2.40 -1.62
C ARG A 124 10.57 1.97 -2.87
N ASN A 125 9.91 1.93 -4.02
CA ASN A 125 10.56 1.56 -5.28
C ASN A 125 11.71 2.52 -5.65
N PHE A 126 11.52 3.82 -5.38
CA PHE A 126 12.56 4.83 -5.58
C PHE A 126 13.79 4.57 -4.69
N ASN A 127 13.57 4.25 -3.41
CA ASN A 127 14.64 3.89 -2.49
C ASN A 127 15.34 2.59 -2.88
N ASP A 128 14.58 1.59 -3.36
CA ASP A 128 15.14 0.32 -3.83
C ASP A 128 16.08 0.53 -5.01
N GLU A 129 15.77 1.45 -5.95
CA GLU A 129 16.67 1.80 -7.04
C GLU A 129 17.94 2.54 -6.55
N ILE A 130 17.82 3.42 -5.54
CA ILE A 130 19.00 4.07 -4.93
C ILE A 130 19.92 3.00 -4.32
N ILE A 131 19.38 2.08 -3.52
CA ILE A 131 20.14 1.01 -2.86
C ILE A 131 20.81 0.11 -3.91
N LYS A 132 20.11 -0.18 -5.00
CA LYS A 132 20.67 -0.95 -6.11
C LYS A 132 21.84 -0.23 -6.80
N ASN A 133 21.71 1.08 -7.06
CA ASN A 133 22.79 1.88 -7.64
C ASN A 133 24.01 1.92 -6.71
N GLN A 134 23.79 2.11 -5.40
CA GLN A 134 24.84 2.03 -4.38
C GLN A 134 25.53 0.66 -4.42
N SER A 135 24.74 -0.44 -4.43
CA SER A 135 25.30 -1.80 -4.45
C SER A 135 26.17 -2.05 -5.68
N ASN A 136 25.73 -1.59 -6.85
CA ASN A 136 26.50 -1.68 -8.08
C ASN A 136 27.81 -0.90 -7.97
N ARG A 137 27.78 0.34 -7.48
CA ARG A 137 28.97 1.17 -7.27
C ARG A 137 29.96 0.51 -6.30
N LEU A 138 29.47 -0.01 -5.18
CA LEU A 138 30.31 -0.69 -4.18
C LEU A 138 31.00 -1.92 -4.79
N PHE A 139 30.31 -2.67 -5.64
CA PHE A 139 30.86 -3.82 -6.35
C PHE A 139 31.93 -3.41 -7.38
N ASP A 140 31.65 -2.36 -8.18
CA ASP A 140 32.55 -1.91 -9.23
C ASP A 140 33.83 -1.25 -8.69
N GLU A 141 33.75 -0.62 -7.51
CA GLU A 141 34.87 0.10 -6.90
C GLU A 141 35.66 -0.73 -5.88
N ASP A 142 35.36 -2.03 -5.70
CA ASP A 142 36.02 -2.92 -4.70
C ASP A 142 36.08 -2.30 -3.29
N ILE A 143 34.98 -1.65 -2.85
CA ILE A 143 34.98 -0.80 -1.66
C ILE A 143 34.83 -1.58 -0.35
N ILE A 144 35.52 -1.07 0.68
CA ILE A 144 35.66 -1.60 2.04
C ILE A 144 34.34 -1.39 2.82
N GLU A 145 34.08 -2.23 3.84
CA GLU A 145 32.92 -2.22 4.74
C GLU A 145 32.49 -0.85 5.29
N SER A 146 33.43 0.12 5.39
CA SER A 146 33.17 1.46 5.95
C SER A 146 32.21 2.33 5.13
N GLU A 147 31.90 1.98 3.88
CA GLU A 147 31.00 2.74 3.01
C GLU A 147 29.66 2.04 2.73
N PHE A 148 29.39 0.91 3.35
CA PHE A 148 28.16 0.14 3.09
C PHE A 148 26.86 0.88 3.48
N ASN A 149 26.95 1.84 4.37
CA ASN A 149 25.85 2.70 4.77
C ASN A 149 25.85 4.09 4.10
N ILE A 150 26.79 4.37 3.17
CA ILE A 150 26.89 5.65 2.48
C ILE A 150 26.25 5.60 1.11
N ILE A 151 25.22 6.42 0.89
CA ILE A 151 24.63 6.68 -0.41
C ILE A 151 25.21 7.98 -0.95
N ARG A 152 25.90 7.91 -2.08
CA ARG A 152 26.47 9.11 -2.74
C ARG A 152 25.40 9.81 -3.61
N ASP A 153 25.61 11.09 -3.89
CA ASP A 153 24.71 11.87 -4.75
C ASP A 153 24.51 11.21 -6.13
N THR A 154 25.53 10.52 -6.66
CA THR A 154 25.47 9.77 -7.91
C THR A 154 24.50 8.59 -7.87
N ASP A 155 24.39 7.90 -6.74
CA ASP A 155 23.48 6.77 -6.56
C ASP A 155 22.03 7.24 -6.64
N ILE A 156 21.75 8.48 -6.20
CA ILE A 156 20.44 9.12 -6.24
C ILE A 156 20.14 9.70 -7.62
N THR A 157 21.12 10.37 -8.25
CA THR A 157 20.87 11.12 -9.49
C THR A 157 20.78 10.25 -10.73
N ASN A 158 21.23 9.00 -10.66
CA ASN A 158 21.20 8.05 -11.78
C ASN A 158 19.86 7.29 -11.94
N ILE A 159 18.80 7.70 -11.23
CA ILE A 159 17.45 7.11 -11.33
C ILE A 159 16.65 7.71 -12.49
#